data_1907e65312402b3699e81d33b69df275
#
_entry.id   1907e65312402b3699e81d33b69df275
#
_cell.length_a   1.000
_cell.length_b   1.000
_cell.length_c   1.000
_cell.angle_alpha   90.00
_cell.angle_beta   90.00
_cell.angle_gamma   90.00
#
_symmetry.space_group_name_H-M   'P 1'
#
loop_
_entity.id
_entity.type
_entity.pdbx_description
1 polymer ?
#
loop_
_entity_poly.entity_id
_entity_poly.type
_entity_poly.pdbx_seq_one_letter_code
_entity_poly.pdbx_strand_id
1 'polypeptide(L)'
;MGSIKIAPSVLSADMANLKGELDKIAGADYVHFDVMDGHFTGNLTFGVDILRAVKRSTDVPVDAHLMVTNPDETVDWYADAGADMITVHYEASTHLHRTLTHLQQRGVKAGVVLNPATPVCVLESIIDVVDMVLLMSVNPGLAARALSRAPSQSFTSSRPCASATACRP
;
A
#
# COMPACT_ATOMS: atom_id res chain seq x y z
N MET A 1 -0.06 -13.13 20.49
CA MET A 1 -0.89 -12.94 19.28
C MET A 1 -0.97 -11.45 19.02
N GLY A 2 -0.62 -11.00 17.79
CA GLY A 2 -0.79 -9.58 17.42
C GLY A 2 -2.28 -9.19 17.40
N SER A 3 -2.60 -7.94 17.74
CA SER A 3 -3.96 -7.42 17.60
C SER A 3 -4.28 -7.23 16.12
N ILE A 4 -5.52 -7.51 15.72
CA ILE A 4 -6.02 -7.14 14.39
C ILE A 4 -6.12 -5.62 14.33
N LYS A 5 -5.62 -5.03 13.24
CA LYS A 5 -5.72 -3.59 12.95
C LYS A 5 -6.67 -3.37 11.77
N ILE A 6 -7.36 -2.24 11.80
CA ILE A 6 -8.34 -1.86 10.78
C ILE A 6 -7.89 -0.58 10.10
N ALA A 7 -7.86 -0.60 8.77
CA ALA A 7 -7.46 0.51 7.92
C ALA A 7 -8.52 0.75 6.81
N PRO A 8 -9.61 1.47 7.12
CA PRO A 8 -10.63 1.77 6.12
C PRO A 8 -10.09 2.71 5.04
N SER A 9 -10.45 2.43 3.77
CA SER A 9 -10.08 3.28 2.65
C SER A 9 -11.02 4.46 2.48
N VAL A 10 -10.45 5.65 2.30
CA VAL A 10 -11.20 6.87 1.95
C VAL A 10 -11.65 6.88 0.48
N LEU A 11 -11.27 5.90 -0.32
CA LEU A 11 -11.71 5.77 -1.70
C LEU A 11 -13.25 5.65 -1.81
N SER A 12 -13.90 5.10 -0.78
CA SER A 12 -15.35 4.94 -0.70
C SER A 12 -16.06 6.09 0.03
N ALA A 13 -15.32 7.12 0.47
CA ALA A 13 -15.87 8.24 1.22
C ALA A 13 -16.56 9.26 0.30
N ASP A 14 -17.49 10.04 0.88
CA ASP A 14 -18.02 11.22 0.21
C ASP A 14 -16.97 12.34 0.24
N MET A 15 -16.34 12.59 -0.92
CA MET A 15 -15.31 13.62 -1.06
C MET A 15 -15.83 15.04 -0.81
N ALA A 16 -17.13 15.29 -0.98
CA ALA A 16 -17.74 16.58 -0.66
C ALA A 16 -17.84 16.81 0.86
N ASN A 17 -17.76 15.74 1.65
CA ASN A 17 -17.81 15.79 3.11
C ASN A 17 -16.68 14.98 3.77
N LEU A 18 -15.47 15.07 3.21
CA LEU A 18 -14.33 14.26 3.63
C LEU A 18 -14.05 14.31 5.14
N LYS A 19 -14.14 15.50 5.76
CA LYS A 19 -13.96 15.65 7.22
C LYS A 19 -14.97 14.81 8.01
N GLY A 20 -16.26 14.86 7.63
CA GLY A 20 -17.30 14.07 8.28
C GLY A 20 -17.12 12.56 8.09
N GLU A 21 -16.56 12.13 6.96
CA GLU A 21 -16.23 10.72 6.72
C GLU A 21 -15.05 10.27 7.58
N LEU A 22 -14.02 11.11 7.74
CA LEU A 22 -12.87 10.84 8.61
C LEU A 22 -13.29 10.75 10.09
N ASP A 23 -14.23 11.58 10.55
CA ASP A 23 -14.76 11.52 11.91
C ASP A 23 -15.47 10.19 12.22
N LYS A 24 -16.13 9.59 11.22
CA LYS A 24 -16.79 8.27 11.39
C LYS A 24 -15.80 7.14 11.63
N ILE A 25 -14.57 7.28 11.16
CA ILE A 25 -13.50 6.28 11.27
C ILE A 25 -12.39 6.67 12.24
N ALA A 26 -12.63 7.65 13.13
CA ALA A 26 -11.64 8.13 14.10
C ALA A 26 -11.10 7.06 15.07
N GLY A 27 -11.80 5.93 15.21
CA GLY A 27 -11.37 4.78 16.00
C GLY A 27 -10.57 3.73 15.23
N ALA A 28 -10.27 3.94 13.95
CA ALA A 28 -9.46 3.03 13.15
C ALA A 28 -7.97 3.13 13.49
N ASP A 29 -7.19 2.10 13.18
CA ASP A 29 -5.74 2.10 13.40
C ASP A 29 -4.98 2.91 12.34
N TYR A 30 -5.52 2.96 11.12
CA TYR A 30 -5.00 3.73 9.99
C TYR A 30 -6.14 4.25 9.13
N VAL A 31 -5.90 5.33 8.41
CA VAL A 31 -6.67 5.74 7.23
C VAL A 31 -5.93 5.22 6.01
N HIS A 32 -6.57 4.39 5.19
CA HIS A 32 -5.99 3.91 3.93
C HIS A 32 -6.32 4.88 2.80
N PHE A 33 -5.27 5.38 2.13
CA PHE A 33 -5.36 6.43 1.13
C PHE A 33 -4.87 5.93 -0.23
N ASP A 34 -5.80 5.49 -1.08
CA ASP A 34 -5.53 4.90 -2.39
C ASP A 34 -5.21 5.95 -3.45
N VAL A 35 -3.95 6.00 -3.89
CA VAL A 35 -3.46 6.88 -4.95
C VAL A 35 -3.39 6.12 -6.26
N MET A 36 -4.04 6.64 -7.29
CA MET A 36 -4.05 6.05 -8.64
C MET A 36 -3.73 7.11 -9.68
N ASP A 37 -2.85 6.79 -10.63
CA ASP A 37 -2.33 7.70 -11.64
C ASP A 37 -3.00 7.59 -13.02
N GLY A 38 -3.95 6.66 -13.18
CA GLY A 38 -4.59 6.39 -14.46
C GLY A 38 -3.73 5.59 -15.45
N HIS A 39 -2.54 5.13 -15.03
CA HIS A 39 -1.59 4.36 -15.85
C HIS A 39 -1.32 2.98 -15.26
N PHE A 40 -0.90 2.91 -14.00
CA PHE A 40 -0.75 1.64 -13.30
C PHE A 40 -2.09 0.92 -13.15
N THR A 41 -3.15 1.70 -12.90
CA THR A 41 -4.55 1.25 -12.92
C THR A 41 -5.36 2.09 -13.89
N GLY A 42 -6.47 1.57 -14.39
CA GLY A 42 -7.39 2.30 -15.28
C GLY A 42 -8.27 3.33 -14.57
N ASN A 43 -7.91 3.77 -13.37
CA ASN A 43 -8.64 4.76 -12.58
C ASN A 43 -7.69 5.86 -12.10
N LEU A 44 -8.23 7.04 -11.86
CA LEU A 44 -7.53 8.21 -11.33
C LEU A 44 -8.20 8.64 -10.03
N THR A 45 -7.41 8.88 -8.97
CA THR A 45 -7.97 9.28 -7.68
C THR A 45 -7.34 10.58 -7.16
N PHE A 46 -6.71 10.52 -6.00
CA PHE A 46 -6.28 11.67 -5.22
C PHE A 46 -4.78 11.94 -5.39
N GLY A 47 -4.42 13.21 -5.40
CA GLY A 47 -3.03 13.66 -5.30
C GLY A 47 -2.65 14.10 -3.88
N VAL A 48 -1.42 14.63 -3.78
CA VAL A 48 -0.80 15.07 -2.52
C VAL A 48 -1.59 16.14 -1.77
N ASP A 49 -2.33 17.01 -2.46
CA ASP A 49 -3.10 18.08 -1.80
C ASP A 49 -4.29 17.53 -1.03
N ILE A 50 -4.92 16.46 -1.52
CA ILE A 50 -5.98 15.77 -0.77
C ILE A 50 -5.37 15.01 0.41
N LEU A 51 -4.19 14.38 0.26
CA LEU A 51 -3.49 13.78 1.39
C LEU A 51 -3.19 14.80 2.49
N ARG A 52 -2.68 15.98 2.13
CA ARG A 52 -2.47 17.09 3.09
C ARG A 52 -3.78 17.50 3.79
N ALA A 53 -4.89 17.52 3.06
CA ALA A 53 -6.20 17.82 3.64
C ALA A 53 -6.64 16.72 4.63
N VAL A 54 -6.47 15.45 4.29
CA VAL A 54 -6.72 14.31 5.19
C VAL A 54 -5.88 14.45 6.46
N LYS A 55 -4.57 14.66 6.33
CA LYS A 55 -3.64 14.80 7.48
C LYS A 55 -4.00 15.94 8.42
N ARG A 56 -4.53 17.05 7.90
CA ARG A 56 -5.00 18.16 8.73
C ARG A 56 -6.35 17.90 9.41
N SER A 57 -7.06 16.86 8.96
CA SER A 57 -8.45 16.60 9.36
C SER A 57 -8.59 15.41 10.31
N THR A 58 -7.53 14.64 10.54
CA THR A 58 -7.55 13.48 11.46
C THR A 58 -6.19 13.30 12.14
N ASP A 59 -6.22 12.76 13.38
CA ASP A 59 -5.04 12.32 14.11
C ASP A 59 -4.71 10.83 13.83
N VAL A 60 -5.59 10.12 13.12
CA VAL A 60 -5.38 8.73 12.76
C VAL A 60 -4.22 8.66 11.74
N PRO A 61 -3.22 7.77 11.93
CA PRO A 61 -2.13 7.61 10.99
C PRO A 61 -2.62 7.28 9.58
N VAL A 62 -1.97 7.84 8.56
CA VAL A 62 -2.35 7.65 7.16
C VAL A 62 -1.35 6.72 6.46
N ASP A 63 -1.87 5.66 5.85
CA ASP A 63 -1.18 4.76 4.94
C ASP A 63 -1.50 5.17 3.50
N ALA A 64 -0.52 5.73 2.78
CA ALA A 64 -0.66 6.09 1.37
C ALA A 64 -0.27 4.90 0.49
N HIS A 65 -1.26 4.29 -0.15
CA HIS A 65 -1.08 3.18 -1.08
C HIS A 65 -0.92 3.70 -2.51
N LEU A 66 0.28 3.57 -3.06
CA LEU A 66 0.64 4.13 -4.35
C LEU A 66 0.45 3.10 -5.48
N MET A 67 -0.68 3.19 -6.16
CA MET A 67 -0.96 2.47 -7.40
C MET A 67 -0.57 3.36 -8.60
N VAL A 68 0.73 3.62 -8.73
CA VAL A 68 1.34 4.51 -9.72
C VAL A 68 2.47 3.83 -10.47
N THR A 69 2.76 4.28 -11.68
CA THR A 69 3.79 3.69 -12.55
C THR A 69 5.22 4.05 -12.16
N ASN A 70 5.42 5.12 -11.39
CA ASN A 70 6.73 5.65 -11.03
C ASN A 70 6.87 5.91 -9.51
N PRO A 71 6.63 4.91 -8.64
CA PRO A 71 6.70 5.12 -7.20
C PRO A 71 8.08 5.58 -6.74
N ASP A 72 9.17 5.11 -7.38
CA ASP A 72 10.56 5.47 -7.03
C ASP A 72 10.84 6.98 -7.13
N GLU A 73 10.05 7.71 -7.91
CA GLU A 73 10.16 9.17 -8.09
C GLU A 73 9.16 9.95 -7.24
N THR A 74 8.03 9.33 -6.89
CA THR A 74 6.89 10.03 -6.30
C THR A 74 6.73 9.84 -4.80
N VAL A 75 7.39 8.84 -4.19
CA VAL A 75 7.27 8.55 -2.75
C VAL A 75 7.56 9.78 -1.88
N ASP A 76 8.52 10.63 -2.28
CA ASP A 76 8.87 11.83 -1.55
C ASP A 76 7.72 12.84 -1.49
N TRP A 77 6.91 12.95 -2.53
CA TRP A 77 5.77 13.87 -2.55
C TRP A 77 4.74 13.52 -1.47
N TYR A 78 4.50 12.23 -1.24
CA TYR A 78 3.56 11.74 -0.24
C TYR A 78 4.16 11.75 1.17
N ALA A 79 5.47 11.50 1.30
CA ALA A 79 6.19 11.68 2.54
C ALA A 79 6.17 13.15 3.00
N ASP A 80 6.42 14.10 2.09
CA ASP A 80 6.34 15.55 2.36
C ASP A 80 4.92 16.02 2.64
N ALA A 81 3.92 15.32 2.14
CA ALA A 81 2.51 15.57 2.43
C ALA A 81 2.08 15.05 3.82
N GLY A 82 2.95 14.29 4.49
CA GLY A 82 2.77 13.82 5.87
C GLY A 82 2.19 12.41 5.99
N ALA A 83 2.33 11.55 4.98
CA ALA A 83 2.00 10.13 5.13
C ALA A 83 2.83 9.49 6.25
N ASP A 84 2.18 8.71 7.12
CA ASP A 84 2.86 7.99 8.21
C ASP A 84 3.42 6.64 7.73
N MET A 85 2.80 6.09 6.69
CA MET A 85 3.23 4.91 5.97
C MET A 85 3.01 5.12 4.47
N ILE A 86 3.90 4.56 3.66
CA ILE A 86 3.76 4.55 2.20
C ILE A 86 3.95 3.12 1.72
N THR A 87 2.98 2.61 0.96
CA THR A 87 3.02 1.29 0.37
C THR A 87 3.12 1.40 -1.14
N VAL A 88 4.09 0.69 -1.73
CA VAL A 88 4.37 0.69 -3.16
C VAL A 88 4.23 -0.70 -3.74
N HIS A 89 3.75 -0.81 -4.97
CA HIS A 89 3.65 -2.08 -5.66
C HIS A 89 5.04 -2.62 -6.06
N TYR A 90 5.29 -3.89 -5.75
CA TYR A 90 6.47 -4.62 -6.20
C TYR A 90 6.63 -4.51 -7.72
N GLU A 91 5.52 -4.61 -8.45
CA GLU A 91 5.47 -4.62 -9.91
C GLU A 91 5.76 -3.26 -10.55
N ALA A 92 5.68 -2.17 -9.77
CA ALA A 92 5.87 -0.80 -10.26
C ALA A 92 7.25 -0.22 -9.95
N SER A 93 7.93 -0.74 -8.92
CA SER A 93 9.22 -0.20 -8.48
C SER A 93 10.39 -0.94 -9.13
N THR A 94 11.24 -0.21 -9.84
CA THR A 94 12.46 -0.76 -10.43
C THR A 94 13.55 -1.00 -9.37
N HIS A 95 13.60 -0.15 -8.35
CA HIS A 95 14.62 -0.20 -7.30
C HIS A 95 14.00 -0.32 -5.91
N LEU A 96 13.09 -1.26 -5.74
CA LEU A 96 12.23 -1.40 -4.56
C LEU A 96 13.01 -1.34 -3.23
N HIS A 97 14.11 -2.08 -3.08
CA HIS A 97 14.91 -2.05 -1.86
C HIS A 97 15.40 -0.62 -1.54
N ARG A 98 15.89 0.12 -2.56
CA ARG A 98 16.33 1.52 -2.38
C ARG A 98 15.17 2.40 -1.94
N THR A 99 14.02 2.26 -2.56
CA THR A 99 12.82 3.07 -2.28
C THR A 99 12.31 2.82 -0.85
N LEU A 100 12.25 1.56 -0.41
CA LEU A 100 11.85 1.21 0.96
C LEU A 100 12.85 1.76 2.00
N THR A 101 14.15 1.55 1.80
CA THR A 101 15.17 2.07 2.73
C THR A 101 15.20 3.59 2.76
N HIS A 102 14.94 4.27 1.64
CA HIS A 102 14.83 5.72 1.58
C HIS A 102 13.64 6.22 2.42
N LEU A 103 12.47 5.60 2.33
CA LEU A 103 11.31 5.95 3.16
C LEU A 103 11.62 5.81 4.65
N GLN A 104 12.27 4.70 5.06
CA GLN A 104 12.66 4.48 6.46
C GLN A 104 13.65 5.53 6.95
N GLN A 105 14.64 5.94 6.13
CA GLN A 105 15.57 7.02 6.45
C GLN A 105 14.87 8.37 6.66
N ARG A 106 13.73 8.57 6.03
CA ARG A 106 12.86 9.74 6.22
C ARG A 106 11.92 9.62 7.42
N GLY A 107 11.95 8.50 8.14
CA GLY A 107 11.07 8.24 9.28
C GLY A 107 9.64 7.84 8.88
N VAL A 108 9.42 7.50 7.61
CA VAL A 108 8.14 7.00 7.09
C VAL A 108 8.17 5.48 7.06
N LYS A 109 7.12 4.82 7.54
CA LYS A 109 7.02 3.36 7.45
C LYS A 109 6.92 2.92 5.99
N ALA A 110 7.70 1.92 5.62
CA ALA A 110 7.80 1.43 4.25
C ALA A 110 7.05 0.11 4.07
N GLY A 111 6.09 0.08 3.15
CA GLY A 111 5.33 -1.11 2.84
C GLY A 111 5.47 -1.54 1.38
N VAL A 112 5.27 -2.82 1.13
CA VAL A 112 5.24 -3.40 -0.21
C VAL A 112 3.88 -4.05 -0.48
N VAL A 113 3.39 -3.85 -1.69
CA VAL A 113 2.11 -4.40 -2.17
C VAL A 113 2.37 -5.43 -3.26
N LEU A 114 1.68 -6.56 -3.18
CA LEU A 114 1.70 -7.59 -4.23
C LEU A 114 0.33 -7.70 -4.89
N ASN A 115 0.32 -7.70 -6.22
CA ASN A 115 -0.86 -8.04 -7.00
C ASN A 115 -1.27 -9.51 -6.79
N PRO A 116 -2.54 -9.88 -7.05
CA PRO A 116 -3.03 -11.24 -6.81
C PRO A 116 -2.25 -12.35 -7.53
N ALA A 117 -1.59 -12.03 -8.65
CA ALA A 117 -0.79 -12.98 -9.43
C ALA A 117 0.69 -13.03 -9.03
N THR A 118 1.16 -12.14 -8.16
CA THR A 118 2.56 -12.06 -7.74
C THR A 118 2.79 -12.99 -6.56
N PRO A 119 3.73 -13.96 -6.66
CA PRO A 119 3.98 -14.90 -5.58
C PRO A 119 4.71 -14.22 -4.40
N VAL A 120 4.39 -14.64 -3.18
CA VAL A 120 4.96 -14.04 -1.95
C VAL A 120 6.48 -14.22 -1.85
N CYS A 121 7.06 -15.24 -2.50
CA CYS A 121 8.52 -15.50 -2.47
C CYS A 121 9.37 -14.36 -3.04
N VAL A 122 8.80 -13.43 -3.82
CA VAL A 122 9.54 -12.24 -4.30
C VAL A 122 9.98 -11.32 -3.15
N LEU A 123 9.40 -11.48 -1.96
CA LEU A 123 9.73 -10.69 -0.78
C LEU A 123 10.98 -11.20 -0.03
N GLU A 124 11.47 -12.41 -0.31
CA GLU A 124 12.56 -13.04 0.44
C GLU A 124 13.82 -12.17 0.52
N SER A 125 14.10 -11.38 -0.53
CA SER A 125 15.28 -10.53 -0.61
C SER A 125 15.12 -9.13 -0.01
N ILE A 126 13.90 -8.76 0.40
CA ILE A 126 13.59 -7.39 0.88
C ILE A 126 12.86 -7.37 2.22
N ILE A 127 12.53 -8.52 2.79
CA ILE A 127 11.68 -8.61 3.99
C ILE A 127 12.26 -7.87 5.20
N ASP A 128 13.58 -7.77 5.29
CA ASP A 128 14.29 -7.08 6.38
C ASP A 128 14.11 -5.55 6.36
N VAL A 129 13.66 -4.98 5.23
CA VAL A 129 13.43 -3.54 5.04
C VAL A 129 11.96 -3.20 4.83
N VAL A 130 11.05 -4.09 5.22
CA VAL A 130 9.61 -3.93 5.05
C VAL A 130 8.91 -3.85 6.39
N ASP A 131 8.18 -2.75 6.64
CA ASP A 131 7.35 -2.60 7.84
C ASP A 131 5.96 -3.23 7.66
N MET A 132 5.46 -3.32 6.41
CA MET A 132 4.13 -3.87 6.11
C MET A 132 4.11 -4.52 4.72
N VAL A 133 3.43 -5.66 4.62
CA VAL A 133 3.12 -6.32 3.34
C VAL A 133 1.61 -6.29 3.11
N LEU A 134 1.19 -5.70 1.99
CA LEU A 134 -0.20 -5.73 1.55
C LEU A 134 -0.38 -6.76 0.43
N LEU A 135 -1.17 -7.79 0.70
CA LEU A 135 -1.55 -8.78 -0.31
C LEU A 135 -2.90 -8.39 -0.92
N MET A 136 -2.90 -8.02 -2.19
CA MET A 136 -4.13 -7.68 -2.88
C MET A 136 -4.98 -8.93 -3.11
N SER A 137 -6.23 -8.89 -2.65
CA SER A 137 -7.24 -9.95 -2.91
C SER A 137 -8.06 -9.69 -4.17
N VAL A 138 -7.93 -8.50 -4.74
CA VAL A 138 -8.52 -8.05 -6.00
C VAL A 138 -7.46 -7.32 -6.82
N ASN A 139 -7.66 -7.17 -8.14
CA ASN A 139 -6.77 -6.34 -8.93
C ASN A 139 -6.86 -4.87 -8.47
N PRO A 140 -5.72 -4.14 -8.45
CA PRO A 140 -5.70 -2.74 -8.05
C PRO A 140 -6.58 -1.85 -8.93
N GLY A 141 -7.06 -0.74 -8.37
CA GLY A 141 -7.83 0.26 -9.11
C GLY A 141 -9.35 0.16 -9.00
N LEU A 142 -9.88 -0.78 -8.23
CA LEU A 142 -11.32 -1.00 -8.14
C LEU A 142 -11.76 -1.06 -6.67
N ALA A 143 -12.55 -0.07 -6.23
CA ALA A 143 -13.23 -0.15 -4.94
C ALA A 143 -14.35 -1.20 -4.98
N ALA A 144 -14.52 -1.94 -3.88
CA ALA A 144 -15.66 -2.81 -3.58
C ALA A 144 -16.06 -3.77 -4.71
N ARG A 145 -15.18 -4.70 -5.12
CA ARG A 145 -15.56 -5.88 -5.90
C ARG A 145 -15.62 -7.13 -5.03
N ALA A 146 -16.46 -8.10 -5.47
CA ALA A 146 -16.46 -9.43 -4.86
C ALA A 146 -15.03 -9.99 -4.83
N LEU A 147 -14.61 -10.46 -3.65
CA LEU A 147 -13.33 -11.13 -3.45
C LEU A 147 -13.10 -12.13 -4.58
N SER A 148 -12.04 -11.95 -5.35
CA SER A 148 -11.56 -13.01 -6.20
C SER A 148 -11.21 -14.18 -5.27
N ARG A 149 -11.65 -15.40 -5.60
CA ARG A 149 -11.20 -16.61 -4.91
C ARG A 149 -9.71 -16.83 -5.29
N ALA A 150 -8.83 -15.95 -4.79
CA ALA A 150 -7.43 -16.29 -4.74
C ALA A 150 -7.29 -17.46 -3.76
N PRO A 151 -6.57 -18.52 -4.10
CA PRO A 151 -6.26 -19.57 -3.13
C PRO A 151 -5.56 -18.88 -1.98
N SER A 152 -6.08 -19.07 -0.76
CA SER A 152 -5.46 -18.63 0.47
C SER A 152 -4.04 -19.22 0.53
N GLN A 153 -3.05 -18.49 0.05
CA GLN A 153 -1.67 -18.81 0.31
C GLN A 153 -1.42 -18.38 1.75
N SER A 154 -1.71 -19.32 2.67
CA SER A 154 -1.32 -19.14 4.05
C SER A 154 0.20 -18.96 4.11
N PHE A 155 0.65 -17.97 4.87
CA PHE A 155 2.02 -17.82 5.33
C PHE A 155 2.38 -19.01 6.26
N THR A 156 2.32 -20.21 5.78
CA THR A 156 2.94 -21.36 6.45
C THR A 156 4.25 -21.61 5.72
N SER A 157 5.34 -21.47 6.44
CA SER A 157 6.75 -21.62 6.05
C SER A 157 7.12 -23.02 5.52
N SER A 158 6.19 -23.77 4.96
CA SER A 158 6.37 -25.17 4.61
C SER A 158 6.22 -25.49 3.12
N ARG A 159 6.13 -24.49 2.23
CA ARG A 159 6.35 -24.74 0.80
C ARG A 159 7.65 -24.07 0.38
N PRO A 160 8.71 -24.82 0.08
CA PRO A 160 9.84 -24.26 -0.64
C PRO A 160 9.29 -23.66 -1.94
N CYS A 161 9.71 -22.45 -2.26
CA CYS A 161 9.50 -21.86 -3.57
C CYS A 161 9.84 -22.95 -4.60
N ALA A 162 8.86 -23.33 -5.42
CA ALA A 162 9.04 -24.45 -6.35
C ALA A 162 10.25 -24.10 -7.24
N SER A 163 11.34 -24.81 -6.97
CA SER A 163 12.65 -24.69 -7.59
C SER A 163 13.38 -23.35 -7.43
N ALA A 164 14.42 -23.33 -6.63
CA ALA A 164 15.51 -22.35 -6.65
C ALA A 164 16.17 -22.19 -8.06
N THR A 165 15.63 -22.81 -9.08
CA THR A 165 16.08 -22.78 -10.48
C THR A 165 15.37 -21.68 -11.28
N ALA A 166 14.28 -21.08 -10.79
CA ALA A 166 13.55 -20.02 -11.48
C ALA A 166 13.93 -18.61 -11.02
N CYS A 167 14.79 -18.48 -9.99
CA CYS A 167 15.31 -17.20 -9.49
C CYS A 167 16.82 -17.09 -9.70
N ARG A 168 17.36 -17.51 -10.85
CA ARG A 168 18.74 -17.18 -11.24
C ARG A 168 18.73 -16.26 -12.46
N PRO A 169 19.67 -15.28 -12.49
CA PRO A 169 19.77 -14.24 -13.51
C PRO A 169 19.95 -14.78 -14.90
#